data_4274e4bd16c78eb4c8ed285268419076
#
_entry.id   4274e4bd16c78eb4c8ed285268419076
#
_cell.length_a   1.000
_cell.length_b   1.000
_cell.length_c   1.000
_cell.angle_alpha   90.00
_cell.angle_beta   90.00
_cell.angle_gamma   90.00
#
_symmetry.space_group_name_H-M   'P 1'
#
loop_
_entity.id
_entity.type
_entity.pdbx_description
1 polymer ?
#
loop_
_entity_poly.entity_id
_entity_poly.type
_entity_poly.pdbx_seq_one_letter_code
_entity_poly.pdbx_strand_id
1 'polypeptide(L)'
;MMSMLLAACGGNDNTAGTPSPGSTGEAGSEAGKPVTLEFWTIALQPTFNDYFNDLISKYESSHPGVTVEWKDYPYDAISQRLLTSTASGKSPDVVNLNTEFASQLGSKGALLNLNEYLTDEQAKSYFEGIYNSTIVDGKAYALPWYTGTEVLFMNTRLVKEAGLDPANPPQTREELVEWARQVYEKTGVAGYAQQLVSKLFPIDGIPILNEDKTAAAFNTPEAEAMIAQMRDLMAEGVVLKEDAEFSKQIQYFSGEQVAFQLSGPTFINFIKKSAPDVYKNTIAVTLPTGKANLRLSNSMDLVVPQKSKNPEQAVEFAAFMTNAENQTAFSKVANTLPSSKASIEDPFFTQSDGSLEAEAKVASSQSLDKATDYMVGVPNAGDINSALARGLQEILMNGADIKETLNAVEKEVNQILNQDS
;
A
#
# COMPACT_ATOMS: atom_id res chain seq x y z
N MET A 1 -6.73 -70.61 -17.18
CA MET A 1 -5.81 -71.28 -18.13
C MET A 1 -4.60 -70.44 -18.17
N MET A 2 -3.65 -70.92 -17.57
CA MET A 2 -2.34 -71.48 -18.00
C MET A 2 -1.30 -70.37 -18.02
N SER A 3 -0.41 -70.26 -17.02
CA SER A 3 0.82 -71.08 -16.80
C SER A 3 1.89 -70.68 -17.80
N MET A 4 3.10 -70.36 -17.49
CA MET A 4 4.19 -70.91 -16.67
C MET A 4 5.39 -70.02 -16.94
N LEU A 5 6.22 -69.64 -15.93
CA LEU A 5 7.45 -70.32 -15.44
C LEU A 5 8.59 -70.36 -16.46
N LEU A 6 9.82 -70.00 -16.21
CA LEU A 6 10.85 -70.36 -15.25
C LEU A 6 12.13 -69.53 -15.61
N ALA A 7 12.89 -68.93 -14.71
CA ALA A 7 14.06 -69.47 -13.98
C ALA A 7 15.26 -69.81 -14.91
N ALA A 8 16.51 -69.53 -14.63
CA ALA A 8 17.32 -69.63 -13.45
C ALA A 8 18.79 -69.22 -13.74
N CYS A 9 19.50 -68.87 -12.66
CA CYS A 9 20.89 -69.20 -12.31
C CYS A 9 22.02 -68.96 -13.32
N GLY A 10 23.10 -68.40 -13.03
CA GLY A 10 23.99 -68.40 -11.89
C GLY A 10 25.41 -68.26 -12.40
N GLY A 11 26.32 -67.78 -11.62
CA GLY A 11 27.77 -67.85 -12.01
C GLY A 11 28.59 -66.75 -11.34
N ASN A 12 29.14 -67.12 -10.25
CA ASN A 12 30.15 -66.41 -9.48
C ASN A 12 31.49 -66.59 -10.13
N ASP A 13 32.31 -65.52 -10.30
CA ASP A 13 33.78 -65.67 -10.21
C ASP A 13 34.45 -64.35 -9.85
N ASN A 14 35.20 -64.41 -8.78
CA ASN A 14 36.16 -63.44 -8.30
C ASN A 14 37.35 -63.36 -9.17
N THR A 15 37.80 -62.11 -9.53
CA THR A 15 39.24 -61.84 -9.66
C THR A 15 39.54 -60.38 -9.32
N ALA A 16 40.49 -60.20 -8.42
CA ALA A 16 41.06 -58.97 -7.97
C ALA A 16 41.89 -58.29 -9.08
N GLY A 17 41.76 -56.94 -9.20
CA GLY A 17 42.57 -56.10 -10.07
C GLY A 17 42.69 -54.68 -9.52
N THR A 18 43.88 -54.30 -9.28
CA THR A 18 44.56 -53.11 -8.72
C THR A 18 43.98 -51.74 -9.16
N PRO A 19 44.09 -50.68 -8.30
CA PRO A 19 43.51 -49.35 -8.55
C PRO A 19 44.39 -48.53 -9.50
N SER A 20 43.73 -47.82 -10.44
CA SER A 20 44.32 -46.76 -11.27
C SER A 20 43.76 -45.40 -10.85
N PRO A 21 44.57 -44.33 -10.79
CA PRO A 21 44.18 -43.05 -10.21
C PRO A 21 43.64 -42.13 -11.30
N GLY A 22 42.64 -41.30 -10.87
CA GLY A 22 42.35 -40.02 -11.52
C GLY A 22 41.07 -40.00 -12.36
N SER A 23 39.97 -39.72 -11.68
CA SER A 23 38.85 -39.01 -12.28
C SER A 23 38.50 -37.86 -11.35
N THR A 24 38.91 -36.67 -11.74
CA THR A 24 38.40 -35.41 -11.20
C THR A 24 36.90 -35.42 -11.46
N GLY A 25 36.16 -35.64 -10.39
CA GLY A 25 34.71 -35.44 -10.40
C GLY A 25 34.43 -33.94 -10.60
N GLU A 26 34.00 -33.60 -11.80
CA GLU A 26 33.20 -32.38 -11.99
C GLU A 26 32.04 -32.48 -11.02
N ALA A 27 31.99 -31.53 -10.06
CA ALA A 27 30.81 -31.25 -9.31
C ALA A 27 29.75 -30.73 -10.30
N GLY A 28 29.02 -31.64 -10.90
CA GLY A 28 27.80 -31.32 -11.61
C GLY A 28 26.84 -30.74 -10.59
N SER A 29 26.56 -29.44 -10.68
CA SER A 29 25.42 -28.82 -10.01
C SER A 29 24.19 -29.66 -10.41
N GLU A 30 23.50 -30.27 -9.47
CA GLU A 30 22.19 -30.81 -9.73
C GLU A 30 21.33 -29.64 -10.23
N ALA A 31 21.11 -29.57 -11.54
CA ALA A 31 20.11 -28.65 -12.09
C ALA A 31 18.78 -29.05 -11.51
N GLY A 32 18.26 -28.21 -10.60
CA GLY A 32 16.96 -28.41 -9.95
C GLY A 32 15.88 -28.66 -10.99
N LYS A 33 14.80 -29.32 -10.60
CA LYS A 33 13.62 -29.50 -11.49
C LYS A 33 13.15 -28.14 -11.97
N PRO A 34 12.75 -28.00 -13.25
CA PRO A 34 12.18 -26.75 -13.75
C PRO A 34 11.02 -26.28 -12.87
N VAL A 35 11.07 -25.01 -12.48
CA VAL A 35 10.07 -24.35 -11.62
C VAL A 35 9.35 -23.29 -12.44
N THR A 36 8.02 -23.30 -12.41
CA THR A 36 7.21 -22.21 -12.95
C THR A 36 6.56 -21.46 -11.78
N LEU A 37 6.86 -20.17 -11.64
CA LEU A 37 6.26 -19.26 -10.66
C LEU A 37 5.08 -18.53 -11.31
N GLU A 38 3.92 -18.60 -10.71
CA GLU A 38 2.76 -17.82 -11.12
C GLU A 38 2.74 -16.49 -10.33
N PHE A 39 2.95 -15.36 -11.02
CA PHE A 39 3.00 -14.02 -10.46
C PHE A 39 1.74 -13.23 -10.82
N TRP A 40 1.01 -12.72 -9.81
CA TRP A 40 -0.21 -11.94 -9.99
C TRP A 40 -0.02 -10.49 -9.60
N THR A 41 -0.53 -9.57 -10.45
CA THR A 41 -0.54 -8.13 -10.19
C THR A 41 -1.92 -7.51 -10.32
N ILE A 42 -2.03 -6.24 -9.96
CA ILE A 42 -3.27 -5.46 -9.96
C ILE A 42 -3.17 -4.31 -10.94
N ALA A 43 -3.93 -4.38 -12.05
CA ALA A 43 -4.13 -3.31 -13.03
C ALA A 43 -2.82 -2.69 -13.57
N LEU A 44 -1.78 -3.51 -13.77
CA LEU A 44 -0.50 -3.08 -14.34
C LEU A 44 -0.39 -3.31 -15.85
N GLN A 45 -1.21 -4.24 -16.39
CA GLN A 45 -1.30 -4.47 -17.83
C GLN A 45 -2.38 -3.56 -18.46
N PRO A 46 -2.22 -3.12 -19.72
CA PRO A 46 -1.03 -3.30 -20.57
C PRO A 46 0.05 -2.23 -20.35
N THR A 47 -0.15 -1.28 -19.43
CA THR A 47 0.64 -0.05 -19.27
C THR A 47 2.12 -0.34 -19.02
N PHE A 48 2.42 -1.36 -18.25
CA PHE A 48 3.79 -1.68 -17.82
C PHE A 48 4.33 -2.99 -18.42
N ASN A 49 3.76 -3.46 -19.55
CA ASN A 49 4.17 -4.71 -20.17
C ASN A 49 5.66 -4.76 -20.49
N ASP A 50 6.20 -3.71 -21.10
CA ASP A 50 7.62 -3.68 -21.50
C ASP A 50 8.52 -3.79 -20.25
N TYR A 51 8.23 -3.04 -19.21
CA TYR A 51 8.98 -3.08 -17.96
C TYR A 51 8.98 -4.48 -17.32
N PHE A 52 7.82 -5.10 -17.17
CA PHE A 52 7.72 -6.41 -16.51
C PHE A 52 8.28 -7.54 -17.35
N ASN A 53 8.12 -7.50 -18.67
CA ASN A 53 8.74 -8.49 -19.56
C ASN A 53 10.27 -8.44 -19.46
N ASP A 54 10.86 -7.25 -19.45
CA ASP A 54 12.32 -7.08 -19.31
C ASP A 54 12.79 -7.54 -17.92
N LEU A 55 12.07 -7.18 -16.86
CA LEU A 55 12.42 -7.55 -15.49
C LEU A 55 12.33 -9.06 -15.25
N ILE A 56 11.28 -9.70 -15.74
CA ILE A 56 11.10 -11.16 -15.69
C ILE A 56 12.21 -11.86 -16.47
N SER A 57 12.51 -11.40 -17.69
CA SER A 57 13.60 -11.97 -18.49
C SER A 57 14.96 -11.85 -17.80
N LYS A 58 15.23 -10.74 -17.10
CA LYS A 58 16.44 -10.54 -16.28
C LYS A 58 16.50 -11.56 -15.14
N TYR A 59 15.38 -11.79 -14.43
CA TYR A 59 15.31 -12.78 -13.37
C TYR A 59 15.55 -14.20 -13.88
N GLU A 60 14.83 -14.62 -14.91
CA GLU A 60 14.94 -15.95 -15.52
C GLU A 60 16.38 -16.23 -16.02
N SER A 61 17.03 -15.21 -16.60
CA SER A 61 18.43 -15.33 -17.08
C SER A 61 19.42 -15.58 -15.95
N SER A 62 19.15 -15.05 -14.75
CA SER A 62 20.00 -15.25 -13.57
C SER A 62 19.60 -16.48 -12.72
N HIS A 63 18.44 -17.10 -13.01
CA HIS A 63 17.91 -18.28 -12.31
C HIS A 63 17.58 -19.40 -13.30
N PRO A 64 18.59 -20.11 -13.85
CA PRO A 64 18.37 -21.16 -14.83
C PRO A 64 17.41 -22.23 -14.30
N GLY A 65 16.37 -22.54 -15.09
CA GLY A 65 15.33 -23.50 -14.72
C GLY A 65 14.10 -22.90 -14.02
N VAL A 66 14.10 -21.59 -13.74
CA VAL A 66 12.91 -20.87 -13.27
C VAL A 66 12.27 -20.13 -14.45
N THR A 67 10.93 -20.20 -14.53
CA THR A 67 10.10 -19.44 -15.47
C THR A 67 9.03 -18.72 -14.69
N VAL A 68 8.68 -17.46 -15.06
CA VAL A 68 7.67 -16.66 -14.40
C VAL A 68 6.48 -16.41 -15.34
N GLU A 69 5.31 -16.89 -14.95
CA GLU A 69 4.05 -16.62 -15.63
C GLU A 69 3.35 -15.41 -14.96
N TRP A 70 3.42 -14.25 -15.62
CA TRP A 70 2.77 -13.03 -15.13
C TRP A 70 1.32 -12.92 -15.58
N LYS A 71 0.42 -12.72 -14.59
CA LYS A 71 -1.03 -12.50 -14.80
C LYS A 71 -1.44 -11.23 -14.07
N ASP A 72 -2.34 -10.45 -14.69
CA ASP A 72 -2.82 -9.20 -14.14
C ASP A 72 -4.34 -9.22 -13.96
N TYR A 73 -4.82 -8.67 -12.85
CA TYR A 73 -6.24 -8.70 -12.50
C TYR A 73 -6.74 -7.33 -12.05
N PRO A 74 -8.05 -7.02 -12.21
CA PRO A 74 -8.65 -5.83 -11.63
C PRO A 74 -8.52 -5.83 -10.09
N TYR A 75 -8.40 -4.63 -9.52
CA TYR A 75 -8.25 -4.42 -8.07
C TYR A 75 -9.33 -5.16 -7.27
N ASP A 76 -10.59 -5.00 -7.65
CA ASP A 76 -11.72 -5.58 -6.90
C ASP A 76 -11.84 -7.11 -7.04
N ALA A 77 -11.11 -7.72 -7.98
CA ALA A 77 -11.20 -9.14 -8.28
C ALA A 77 -10.10 -9.98 -7.61
N ILE A 78 -8.95 -9.38 -7.30
CA ILE A 78 -7.73 -10.13 -6.94
C ILE A 78 -7.89 -10.96 -5.66
N SER A 79 -8.48 -10.40 -4.60
CA SER A 79 -8.64 -11.06 -3.31
C SER A 79 -9.56 -12.27 -3.40
N GLN A 80 -10.72 -12.11 -4.03
CA GLN A 80 -11.67 -13.21 -4.24
C GLN A 80 -11.08 -14.31 -5.13
N ARG A 81 -10.32 -13.91 -6.15
CA ARG A 81 -9.64 -14.84 -7.05
C ARG A 81 -8.55 -15.62 -6.34
N LEU A 82 -7.77 -14.96 -5.48
CA LEU A 82 -6.74 -15.61 -4.66
C LEU A 82 -7.36 -16.65 -3.72
N LEU A 83 -8.42 -16.30 -3.00
CA LEU A 83 -9.13 -17.22 -2.12
C LEU A 83 -9.67 -18.43 -2.89
N THR A 84 -10.29 -18.20 -4.04
CA THR A 84 -10.88 -19.28 -4.87
C THR A 84 -9.79 -20.20 -5.43
N SER A 85 -8.69 -19.65 -5.95
CA SER A 85 -7.56 -20.43 -6.49
C SER A 85 -6.90 -21.26 -5.41
N THR A 86 -6.63 -20.65 -4.26
CA THR A 86 -6.04 -21.34 -3.10
C THR A 86 -6.92 -22.48 -2.59
N ALA A 87 -8.24 -22.27 -2.51
CA ALA A 87 -9.20 -23.30 -2.11
C ALA A 87 -9.25 -24.46 -3.11
N SER A 88 -9.07 -24.20 -4.40
CA SER A 88 -9.05 -25.23 -5.47
C SER A 88 -7.69 -25.94 -5.65
N GLY A 89 -6.68 -25.61 -4.82
CA GLY A 89 -5.33 -26.18 -4.90
C GLY A 89 -4.49 -25.63 -6.06
N LYS A 90 -4.89 -24.50 -6.65
CA LYS A 90 -4.20 -23.79 -7.72
C LYS A 90 -3.70 -22.45 -7.23
N SER A 91 -3.05 -22.44 -6.06
CA SER A 91 -2.49 -21.21 -5.48
C SER A 91 -1.40 -20.63 -6.40
N PRO A 92 -1.41 -19.33 -6.67
CA PRO A 92 -0.26 -18.65 -7.29
C PRO A 92 0.93 -18.67 -6.31
N ASP A 93 2.09 -18.27 -6.79
CA ASP A 93 3.32 -18.25 -6.00
C ASP A 93 3.59 -16.85 -5.41
N VAL A 94 3.42 -15.78 -6.19
CA VAL A 94 3.59 -14.40 -5.71
C VAL A 94 2.40 -13.56 -6.13
N VAL A 95 1.87 -12.76 -5.20
CA VAL A 95 0.68 -11.92 -5.46
C VAL A 95 0.92 -10.50 -4.95
N ASN A 96 0.60 -9.51 -5.78
CA ASN A 96 0.53 -8.13 -5.37
C ASN A 96 -0.80 -7.84 -4.68
N LEU A 97 -0.75 -7.36 -3.45
CA LEU A 97 -1.91 -6.95 -2.65
C LEU A 97 -1.63 -5.60 -1.98
N ASN A 98 -2.67 -4.91 -1.55
CA ASN A 98 -2.50 -3.81 -0.61
C ASN A 98 -2.24 -4.36 0.81
N THR A 99 -1.70 -3.52 1.68
CA THR A 99 -1.32 -3.90 3.05
C THR A 99 -2.51 -4.42 3.86
N GLU A 100 -3.70 -3.86 3.69
CA GLU A 100 -4.91 -4.28 4.39
C GLU A 100 -5.28 -5.74 4.04
N PHE A 101 -5.33 -6.09 2.74
CA PHE A 101 -5.60 -7.46 2.31
C PHE A 101 -4.47 -8.43 2.72
N ALA A 102 -3.22 -7.99 2.64
CA ALA A 102 -2.09 -8.80 3.10
C ALA A 102 -2.22 -9.12 4.60
N SER A 103 -2.52 -8.13 5.43
CA SER A 103 -2.72 -8.31 6.87
C SER A 103 -3.91 -9.23 7.17
N GLN A 104 -5.03 -9.03 6.50
CA GLN A 104 -6.24 -9.86 6.67
C GLN A 104 -6.00 -11.34 6.31
N LEU A 105 -5.30 -11.59 5.20
CA LEU A 105 -4.99 -12.95 4.77
C LEU A 105 -3.90 -13.58 5.64
N GLY A 106 -2.91 -12.79 6.09
CA GLY A 106 -1.86 -13.22 7.01
C GLY A 106 -2.41 -13.67 8.36
N SER A 107 -3.30 -12.87 8.98
CA SER A 107 -3.93 -13.22 10.25
C SER A 107 -4.75 -14.51 10.19
N LYS A 108 -5.28 -14.84 9.02
CA LYS A 108 -6.04 -16.10 8.76
C LYS A 108 -5.15 -17.29 8.36
N GLY A 109 -3.81 -17.12 8.40
CA GLY A 109 -2.85 -18.17 8.02
C GLY A 109 -2.85 -18.53 6.53
N ALA A 110 -3.36 -17.64 5.67
CA ALA A 110 -3.40 -17.86 4.22
C ALA A 110 -2.09 -17.49 3.51
N LEU A 111 -1.20 -16.75 4.18
CA LEU A 111 0.08 -16.31 3.67
C LEU A 111 1.25 -16.94 4.43
N LEU A 112 2.38 -17.02 3.76
CA LEU A 112 3.63 -17.52 4.30
C LEU A 112 4.22 -16.53 5.32
N ASN A 113 4.75 -17.04 6.42
CA ASN A 113 5.52 -16.23 7.36
C ASN A 113 6.90 -15.96 6.79
N LEU A 114 7.14 -14.76 6.32
CA LEU A 114 8.39 -14.38 5.65
C LEU A 114 9.60 -14.27 6.59
N ASN A 115 9.40 -14.16 7.91
CA ASN A 115 10.51 -14.18 8.88
C ASN A 115 11.37 -15.45 8.79
N GLU A 116 10.81 -16.54 8.25
CA GLU A 116 11.52 -17.81 8.09
C GLU A 116 12.46 -17.84 6.87
N TYR A 117 12.32 -16.85 5.98
CA TYR A 117 13.01 -16.78 4.69
C TYR A 117 13.89 -15.55 4.53
N LEU A 118 13.53 -14.45 5.19
CA LEU A 118 14.22 -13.17 5.04
C LEU A 118 15.38 -13.06 6.04
N THR A 119 16.46 -12.44 5.62
CA THR A 119 17.51 -11.98 6.52
C THR A 119 17.10 -10.67 7.20
N ASP A 120 17.70 -10.41 8.36
CA ASP A 120 17.54 -9.12 9.07
C ASP A 120 17.93 -7.91 8.19
N GLU A 121 18.91 -8.08 7.31
CA GLU A 121 19.37 -7.02 6.40
C GLU A 121 18.30 -6.70 5.35
N GLN A 122 17.68 -7.73 4.78
CA GLN A 122 16.57 -7.55 3.84
C GLN A 122 15.39 -6.85 4.51
N ALA A 123 14.98 -7.27 5.71
CA ALA A 123 13.91 -6.63 6.47
C ALA A 123 14.23 -5.15 6.78
N LYS A 124 15.45 -4.83 7.18
CA LYS A 124 15.92 -3.48 7.52
C LYS A 124 16.14 -2.56 6.30
N SER A 125 16.13 -3.11 5.08
CA SER A 125 16.29 -2.33 3.84
C SER A 125 15.07 -1.45 3.53
N TYR A 126 13.90 -1.78 4.06
CA TYR A 126 12.66 -1.02 3.89
C TYR A 126 12.53 0.11 4.91
N PHE A 127 11.70 1.12 4.63
CA PHE A 127 11.28 2.08 5.64
C PHE A 127 10.57 1.36 6.79
N GLU A 128 11.00 1.65 8.02
CA GLU A 128 10.57 0.89 9.20
C GLU A 128 9.05 0.88 9.38
N GLY A 129 8.40 2.04 9.32
CA GLY A 129 6.94 2.14 9.45
C GLY A 129 6.19 1.37 8.36
N ILE A 130 6.72 1.36 7.13
CA ILE A 130 6.12 0.63 6.00
C ILE A 130 6.32 -0.87 6.16
N TYR A 131 7.53 -1.32 6.55
CA TYR A 131 7.76 -2.74 6.79
C TYR A 131 6.95 -3.25 7.99
N ASN A 132 6.90 -2.48 9.08
CA ASN A 132 6.11 -2.84 10.26
C ASN A 132 4.61 -2.99 9.95
N SER A 133 4.09 -2.31 8.92
CA SER A 133 2.71 -2.46 8.48
C SER A 133 2.38 -3.84 7.90
N THR A 134 3.40 -4.62 7.51
CA THR A 134 3.23 -5.99 7.02
C THR A 134 3.28 -7.05 8.13
N ILE A 135 3.54 -6.64 9.37
CA ILE A 135 3.72 -7.54 10.52
C ILE A 135 2.40 -7.69 11.29
N VAL A 136 1.95 -8.92 11.42
CA VAL A 136 0.79 -9.32 12.24
C VAL A 136 1.25 -10.37 13.25
N ASP A 137 1.02 -10.13 14.53
CA ASP A 137 1.42 -11.05 15.63
C ASP A 137 2.90 -11.47 15.56
N GLY A 138 3.78 -10.51 15.24
CA GLY A 138 5.24 -10.73 15.15
C GLY A 138 5.70 -11.46 13.89
N LYS A 139 4.82 -11.75 12.93
CA LYS A 139 5.12 -12.42 11.67
C LYS A 139 4.97 -11.46 10.51
N ALA A 140 5.99 -11.34 9.67
CA ALA A 140 5.91 -10.59 8.42
C ALA A 140 5.23 -11.43 7.34
N TYR A 141 4.18 -10.90 6.73
CA TYR A 141 3.39 -11.60 5.71
C TYR A 141 3.54 -11.02 4.30
N ALA A 142 4.27 -9.92 4.17
CA ALA A 142 4.48 -9.30 2.88
C ALA A 142 5.84 -8.59 2.80
N LEU A 143 6.32 -8.40 1.57
CA LEU A 143 7.43 -7.50 1.24
C LEU A 143 6.85 -6.21 0.66
N PRO A 144 7.09 -5.05 1.29
CA PRO A 144 6.66 -3.79 0.73
C PRO A 144 7.30 -3.56 -0.64
N TRP A 145 6.49 -3.21 -1.64
CA TRP A 145 6.97 -3.04 -2.99
C TRP A 145 7.02 -1.56 -3.39
N TYR A 146 5.88 -0.96 -3.63
CA TYR A 146 5.79 0.47 -3.91
C TYR A 146 4.76 1.13 -3.02
N THR A 147 4.95 2.40 -2.78
CA THR A 147 4.14 3.15 -1.84
C THR A 147 3.88 4.57 -2.34
N GLY A 148 3.20 5.36 -1.55
CA GLY A 148 2.98 6.78 -1.72
C GLY A 148 2.44 7.38 -0.45
N THR A 149 2.73 8.66 -0.24
CA THR A 149 2.10 9.48 0.78
C THR A 149 1.30 10.58 0.12
N GLU A 150 0.29 11.08 0.81
CA GLU A 150 -0.48 12.22 0.31
C GLU A 150 0.37 13.51 0.36
N VAL A 151 0.07 14.42 -0.56
CA VAL A 151 0.59 15.78 -0.62
C VAL A 151 -0.58 16.76 -0.65
N LEU A 152 -0.32 18.02 -0.39
CA LEU A 152 -1.29 19.09 -0.55
C LEU A 152 -1.12 19.74 -1.92
N PHE A 153 -2.12 19.58 -2.79
CA PHE A 153 -2.26 20.37 -4.02
C PHE A 153 -3.01 21.67 -3.71
N MET A 154 -2.50 22.79 -4.22
CA MET A 154 -3.08 24.11 -4.00
C MET A 154 -3.33 24.80 -5.34
N ASN A 155 -4.53 25.37 -5.53
CA ASN A 155 -4.81 26.27 -6.64
C ASN A 155 -4.24 27.65 -6.29
N THR A 156 -3.08 27.99 -6.87
CA THR A 156 -2.36 29.22 -6.58
C THR A 156 -3.11 30.50 -6.97
N ARG A 157 -4.05 30.41 -7.93
CA ARG A 157 -4.91 31.54 -8.29
C ARG A 157 -5.85 31.89 -7.14
N LEU A 158 -6.57 30.90 -6.63
CA LEU A 158 -7.51 31.09 -5.51
C LEU A 158 -6.79 31.50 -4.21
N VAL A 159 -5.63 30.91 -3.93
CA VAL A 159 -4.79 31.22 -2.78
C VAL A 159 -4.33 32.70 -2.83
N LYS A 160 -3.84 33.17 -3.99
CA LYS A 160 -3.43 34.57 -4.17
C LYS A 160 -4.61 35.54 -4.12
N GLU A 161 -5.77 35.16 -4.67
CA GLU A 161 -7.00 35.96 -4.61
C GLU A 161 -7.48 36.14 -3.17
N ALA A 162 -7.25 35.12 -2.32
CA ALA A 162 -7.49 35.21 -0.90
C ALA A 162 -6.44 36.05 -0.13
N GLY A 163 -5.40 36.55 -0.80
CA GLY A 163 -4.32 37.32 -0.17
C GLY A 163 -3.30 36.46 0.58
N LEU A 164 -3.25 35.17 0.30
CA LEU A 164 -2.30 34.22 0.85
C LEU A 164 -1.08 34.04 -0.08
N ASP A 165 0.06 33.67 0.49
CA ASP A 165 1.30 33.47 -0.27
C ASP A 165 1.58 31.98 -0.50
N PRO A 166 1.41 31.45 -1.73
CA PRO A 166 1.67 30.03 -2.01
C PRO A 166 3.11 29.58 -1.76
N ALA A 167 4.07 30.51 -1.65
CA ALA A 167 5.47 30.19 -1.34
C ALA A 167 5.69 29.84 0.14
N ASN A 168 4.74 30.21 1.00
CA ASN A 168 4.77 29.92 2.43
C ASN A 168 3.55 29.08 2.82
N PRO A 169 3.45 27.83 2.34
CA PRO A 169 2.27 26.98 2.50
C PRO A 169 2.03 26.58 3.96
N PRO A 170 0.77 26.21 4.32
CA PRO A 170 0.45 25.76 5.65
C PRO A 170 1.25 24.50 6.02
N GLN A 171 1.79 24.47 7.23
CA GLN A 171 2.60 23.35 7.73
C GLN A 171 1.80 22.44 8.68
N THR A 172 0.76 22.96 9.28
CA THR A 172 -0.12 22.24 10.18
C THR A 172 -1.55 22.19 9.64
N ARG A 173 -2.33 21.23 10.14
CA ARG A 173 -3.74 21.11 9.78
C ARG A 173 -4.55 22.32 10.23
N GLU A 174 -4.21 22.87 11.39
CA GLU A 174 -4.81 24.11 11.91
C GLU A 174 -4.57 25.27 10.94
N GLU A 175 -3.33 25.45 10.47
CA GLU A 175 -3.01 26.48 9.46
C GLU A 175 -3.77 26.23 8.14
N LEU A 176 -3.91 24.97 7.71
CA LEU A 176 -4.71 24.66 6.52
C LEU A 176 -6.17 25.05 6.68
N VAL A 177 -6.74 24.82 7.86
CA VAL A 177 -8.13 25.24 8.18
C VAL A 177 -8.26 26.75 8.14
N GLU A 178 -7.30 27.50 8.70
CA GLU A 178 -7.30 28.97 8.63
C GLU A 178 -7.18 29.47 7.18
N TRP A 179 -6.33 28.85 6.38
CA TRP A 179 -6.23 29.17 4.96
C TRP A 179 -7.54 28.86 4.22
N ALA A 180 -8.19 27.74 4.54
CA ALA A 180 -9.47 27.35 3.96
C ALA A 180 -10.57 28.39 4.30
N ARG A 181 -10.62 28.89 5.55
CA ARG A 181 -11.52 29.97 5.97
C ARG A 181 -11.25 31.27 5.20
N GLN A 182 -10.00 31.68 5.11
CA GLN A 182 -9.62 32.89 4.40
C GLN A 182 -9.93 32.81 2.90
N VAL A 183 -9.69 31.66 2.27
CA VAL A 183 -10.10 31.43 0.87
C VAL A 183 -11.62 31.57 0.73
N TYR A 184 -12.39 30.89 1.60
CA TYR A 184 -13.85 30.96 1.54
C TYR A 184 -14.38 32.37 1.76
N GLU A 185 -13.86 33.11 2.73
CA GLU A 185 -14.25 34.49 3.02
C GLU A 185 -13.97 35.46 1.84
N LYS A 186 -12.86 35.27 1.13
CA LYS A 186 -12.45 36.18 0.07
C LYS A 186 -13.01 35.81 -1.30
N THR A 187 -13.17 34.53 -1.59
CA THR A 187 -13.50 34.03 -2.92
C THR A 187 -14.88 33.37 -3.01
N GLY A 188 -15.47 32.97 -1.87
CA GLY A 188 -16.68 32.15 -1.83
C GLY A 188 -16.43 30.70 -2.21
N VAL A 189 -15.18 30.29 -2.48
CA VAL A 189 -14.80 28.93 -2.84
C VAL A 189 -14.42 28.15 -1.57
N ALA A 190 -14.91 26.93 -1.43
CA ALA A 190 -14.57 26.09 -0.27
C ALA A 190 -13.07 25.76 -0.24
N GLY A 191 -12.53 25.51 0.95
CA GLY A 191 -11.15 25.10 1.11
C GLY A 191 -10.90 23.73 0.47
N TYR A 192 -11.62 22.72 0.93
CA TYR A 192 -11.46 21.34 0.42
C TYR A 192 -12.75 20.52 0.58
N ALA A 193 -12.75 19.35 -0.05
CA ALA A 193 -13.76 18.31 0.13
C ALA A 193 -13.11 17.13 0.89
N GLN A 194 -13.79 16.63 1.91
CA GLN A 194 -13.28 15.57 2.76
C GLN A 194 -13.97 14.25 2.50
N GLN A 195 -13.19 13.18 2.33
CA GLN A 195 -13.70 11.82 2.42
C GLN A 195 -13.83 11.42 3.89
N LEU A 196 -14.98 10.90 4.28
CA LEU A 196 -15.29 10.53 5.67
C LEU A 196 -14.80 9.11 5.95
N VAL A 197 -13.56 9.00 6.34
CA VAL A 197 -12.86 7.73 6.57
C VAL A 197 -12.18 7.70 7.93
N SER A 198 -11.95 6.51 8.45
CA SER A 198 -11.36 6.26 9.77
C SER A 198 -9.97 6.90 9.97
N LYS A 199 -9.18 7.10 8.90
CA LYS A 199 -7.85 7.73 8.97
C LYS A 199 -7.84 9.14 9.57
N LEU A 200 -8.99 9.81 9.64
CA LEU A 200 -9.11 11.13 10.26
C LEU A 200 -8.76 11.10 11.75
N PHE A 201 -9.05 10.01 12.45
CA PHE A 201 -8.75 9.86 13.87
C PHE A 201 -7.24 9.83 14.15
N PRO A 202 -6.45 8.90 13.58
CA PRO A 202 -5.02 8.81 13.88
C PRO A 202 -4.22 10.01 13.38
N ILE A 203 -4.64 10.69 12.32
CA ILE A 203 -4.00 11.94 11.88
C ILE A 203 -4.06 13.01 12.98
N ASP A 204 -5.17 13.09 13.70
CA ASP A 204 -5.33 14.02 14.82
C ASP A 204 -4.83 13.45 16.17
N GLY A 205 -4.16 12.33 16.16
CA GLY A 205 -3.57 11.70 17.35
C GLY A 205 -4.57 10.91 18.19
N ILE A 206 -5.72 10.56 17.61
CA ILE A 206 -6.76 9.79 18.29
C ILE A 206 -6.57 8.31 17.87
N PRO A 207 -6.16 7.43 18.79
CA PRO A 207 -5.98 6.01 18.45
C PRO A 207 -7.35 5.37 18.17
N ILE A 208 -7.43 4.55 17.13
CA ILE A 208 -8.66 3.80 16.84
C ILE A 208 -8.85 2.66 17.85
N LEU A 209 -7.77 1.96 18.17
CA LEU A 209 -7.74 0.87 19.14
C LEU A 209 -6.72 1.16 20.26
N ASN A 210 -6.86 0.47 21.38
CA ASN A 210 -5.85 0.47 22.43
C ASN A 210 -4.54 -0.21 21.97
N GLU A 211 -3.47 -0.08 22.74
CA GLU A 211 -2.14 -0.61 22.40
C GLU A 211 -2.16 -2.12 22.11
N ASP A 212 -2.95 -2.88 22.88
CA ASP A 212 -3.09 -4.33 22.71
C ASP A 212 -4.04 -4.74 21.58
N LYS A 213 -4.66 -3.76 20.89
CA LYS A 213 -5.66 -3.96 19.81
C LYS A 213 -6.87 -4.80 20.21
N THR A 214 -7.19 -4.84 21.49
CA THR A 214 -8.29 -5.64 22.06
C THR A 214 -9.57 -4.87 22.29
N ALA A 215 -9.52 -3.53 22.23
CA ALA A 215 -10.66 -2.65 22.46
C ALA A 215 -10.57 -1.36 21.64
N ALA A 216 -11.72 -0.80 21.32
CA ALA A 216 -11.84 0.54 20.74
C ALA A 216 -11.29 1.60 21.71
N ALA A 217 -10.59 2.62 21.17
CA ALA A 217 -10.01 3.71 21.95
C ALA A 217 -10.31 5.10 21.36
N PHE A 218 -11.05 5.18 20.27
CA PHE A 218 -11.32 6.44 19.56
C PHE A 218 -12.41 7.31 20.22
N ASN A 219 -13.25 6.75 21.09
CA ASN A 219 -14.37 7.46 21.69
C ASN A 219 -13.90 8.35 22.87
N THR A 220 -13.34 9.49 22.54
CA THR A 220 -12.71 10.43 23.47
C THR A 220 -13.25 11.85 23.28
N PRO A 221 -13.09 12.75 24.28
CA PRO A 221 -13.45 14.15 24.11
C PRO A 221 -12.73 14.83 22.93
N GLU A 222 -11.51 14.40 22.61
CA GLU A 222 -10.74 14.91 21.47
C GLU A 222 -11.40 14.51 20.15
N ALA A 223 -11.92 13.28 20.04
CA ALA A 223 -12.69 12.83 18.89
C ALA A 223 -14.00 13.62 18.73
N GLU A 224 -14.73 13.82 19.83
CA GLU A 224 -15.94 14.64 19.81
C GLU A 224 -15.63 16.06 19.31
N ALA A 225 -14.54 16.68 19.81
CA ALA A 225 -14.12 18.02 19.39
C ALA A 225 -13.69 18.09 17.93
N MET A 226 -12.91 17.09 17.43
CA MET A 226 -12.49 17.00 16.03
C MET A 226 -13.71 16.91 15.10
N ILE A 227 -14.68 16.06 15.42
CA ILE A 227 -15.89 15.86 14.62
C ILE A 227 -16.79 17.11 14.68
N ALA A 228 -16.91 17.75 15.84
CA ALA A 228 -17.65 19.00 15.99
C ALA A 228 -17.04 20.11 15.13
N GLN A 229 -15.71 20.28 15.15
CA GLN A 229 -15.01 21.22 14.29
C GLN A 229 -15.28 20.96 12.81
N MET A 230 -15.21 19.70 12.36
CA MET A 230 -15.50 19.34 10.98
C MET A 230 -16.95 19.68 10.60
N ARG A 231 -17.90 19.39 11.48
CA ARG A 231 -19.31 19.73 11.28
C ARG A 231 -19.52 21.24 11.13
N ASP A 232 -18.84 22.03 11.97
CA ASP A 232 -18.93 23.49 11.95
C ASP A 232 -18.33 24.05 10.65
N LEU A 233 -17.16 23.56 10.22
CA LEU A 233 -16.55 23.94 8.95
C LEU A 233 -17.45 23.61 7.74
N MET A 234 -18.14 22.48 7.77
CA MET A 234 -19.11 22.11 6.74
C MET A 234 -20.35 23.00 6.77
N ALA A 235 -20.83 23.36 7.97
CA ALA A 235 -21.98 24.27 8.14
C ALA A 235 -21.66 25.70 7.67
N GLU A 236 -20.42 26.15 7.87
CA GLU A 236 -19.92 27.44 7.40
C GLU A 236 -19.66 27.47 5.89
N GLY A 237 -19.57 26.31 5.21
CA GLY A 237 -19.22 26.20 3.79
C GLY A 237 -17.70 26.22 3.52
N VAL A 238 -16.88 26.26 4.57
CA VAL A 238 -15.41 26.24 4.48
C VAL A 238 -14.92 24.89 3.96
N VAL A 239 -15.57 23.80 4.36
CA VAL A 239 -15.40 22.44 3.83
C VAL A 239 -16.71 22.05 3.16
N LEU A 240 -16.66 21.43 1.97
CA LEU A 240 -17.87 20.99 1.30
C LEU A 240 -18.59 19.94 2.15
N LYS A 241 -19.91 20.15 2.34
CA LYS A 241 -20.76 19.21 3.08
C LYS A 241 -21.09 18.00 2.18
N GLU A 242 -20.12 17.17 1.97
CA GLU A 242 -20.25 15.93 1.19
C GLU A 242 -19.21 14.90 1.68
N ASP A 243 -19.58 13.61 1.64
CA ASP A 243 -18.61 12.53 1.71
C ASP A 243 -17.99 12.35 0.31
N ALA A 244 -16.89 13.05 0.09
CA ALA A 244 -16.31 13.19 -1.24
C ALA A 244 -15.39 12.02 -1.57
N GLU A 245 -15.91 11.02 -2.29
CA GLU A 245 -15.11 10.00 -2.92
C GLU A 245 -14.10 10.58 -3.92
N PHE A 246 -13.05 9.84 -4.24
CA PHE A 246 -11.94 10.31 -5.06
C PHE A 246 -12.36 10.92 -6.41
N SER A 247 -13.32 10.32 -7.10
CA SER A 247 -13.85 10.86 -8.37
C SER A 247 -14.52 12.23 -8.21
N LYS A 248 -15.20 12.45 -7.08
CA LYS A 248 -15.81 13.72 -6.73
C LYS A 248 -14.76 14.77 -6.35
N GLN A 249 -13.73 14.38 -5.61
CA GLN A 249 -12.62 15.26 -5.29
C GLN A 249 -11.92 15.78 -6.54
N ILE A 250 -11.70 14.91 -7.56
CA ILE A 250 -11.17 15.33 -8.86
C ILE A 250 -12.10 16.36 -9.52
N GLN A 251 -13.41 16.14 -9.52
CA GLN A 251 -14.39 17.06 -10.12
C GLN A 251 -14.39 18.41 -9.43
N TYR A 252 -14.39 18.43 -8.07
CA TYR A 252 -14.40 19.68 -7.31
C TYR A 252 -13.15 20.51 -7.52
N PHE A 253 -11.98 19.88 -7.48
CA PHE A 253 -10.73 20.61 -7.72
C PHE A 253 -10.59 21.06 -9.16
N SER A 254 -10.91 20.20 -10.15
CA SER A 254 -10.92 20.55 -11.56
C SER A 254 -11.92 21.66 -11.93
N GLY A 255 -13.03 21.73 -11.21
CA GLY A 255 -14.07 22.76 -11.37
C GLY A 255 -13.83 24.00 -10.52
N GLU A 256 -12.69 24.13 -9.84
CA GLU A 256 -12.36 25.24 -8.94
C GLU A 256 -13.42 25.47 -7.83
N GLN A 257 -14.10 24.41 -7.41
CA GLN A 257 -15.06 24.44 -6.31
C GLN A 257 -14.36 24.29 -4.94
N VAL A 258 -13.11 23.86 -4.96
CA VAL A 258 -12.23 23.81 -3.81
C VAL A 258 -10.86 24.35 -4.17
N ALA A 259 -10.17 24.98 -3.21
CA ALA A 259 -8.84 25.53 -3.39
C ALA A 259 -7.71 24.52 -3.11
N PHE A 260 -7.98 23.54 -2.28
CA PHE A 260 -7.01 22.55 -1.81
C PHE A 260 -7.48 21.12 -2.09
N GLN A 261 -6.52 20.24 -2.40
CA GLN A 261 -6.75 18.80 -2.53
C GLN A 261 -5.65 18.02 -1.82
N LEU A 262 -6.05 17.12 -0.94
CA LEU A 262 -5.18 16.19 -0.25
C LEU A 262 -5.24 14.85 -1.00
N SER A 263 -4.14 14.46 -1.63
CA SER A 263 -4.12 13.24 -2.45
C SER A 263 -2.69 12.76 -2.73
N GLY A 264 -2.56 11.54 -3.21
CA GLY A 264 -1.29 11.05 -3.75
C GLY A 264 -0.90 11.74 -5.06
N PRO A 265 0.40 11.70 -5.45
CA PRO A 265 0.92 12.35 -6.66
C PRO A 265 0.21 11.98 -7.96
N THR A 266 -0.38 10.79 -8.04
CA THR A 266 -1.14 10.33 -9.23
C THR A 266 -2.35 11.19 -9.57
N PHE A 267 -2.84 12.00 -8.61
CA PHE A 267 -3.92 12.97 -8.81
C PHE A 267 -3.64 13.92 -9.99
N ILE A 268 -2.39 14.27 -10.21
CA ILE A 268 -1.94 15.16 -11.30
C ILE A 268 -2.42 14.68 -12.67
N ASN A 269 -2.38 13.37 -12.90
CA ASN A 269 -2.75 12.79 -14.20
C ASN A 269 -4.21 13.07 -14.57
N PHE A 270 -5.08 13.19 -13.57
CA PHE A 270 -6.49 13.51 -13.77
C PHE A 270 -6.69 14.99 -14.10
N ILE A 271 -6.12 15.91 -13.33
CA ILE A 271 -6.29 17.35 -13.55
C ILE A 271 -5.58 17.82 -14.81
N LYS A 272 -4.42 17.26 -15.15
CA LYS A 272 -3.68 17.57 -16.39
C LYS A 272 -4.53 17.37 -17.63
N LYS A 273 -5.35 16.32 -17.64
CA LYS A 273 -6.20 15.95 -18.76
C LYS A 273 -7.55 16.68 -18.74
N SER A 274 -8.19 16.78 -17.57
CA SER A 274 -9.56 17.31 -17.44
C SER A 274 -9.62 18.82 -17.29
N ALA A 275 -8.60 19.46 -16.70
CA ALA A 275 -8.57 20.88 -16.36
C ALA A 275 -7.18 21.50 -16.54
N PRO A 276 -6.68 21.66 -17.81
CA PRO A 276 -5.32 22.14 -18.08
C PRO A 276 -4.98 23.51 -17.48
N ASP A 277 -5.98 24.38 -17.33
CA ASP A 277 -5.78 25.73 -16.78
C ASP A 277 -5.67 25.67 -15.24
N VAL A 278 -6.42 24.79 -14.59
CA VAL A 278 -6.24 24.51 -13.14
C VAL A 278 -4.88 23.87 -12.91
N TYR A 279 -4.49 22.88 -13.74
CA TYR A 279 -3.17 22.26 -13.67
C TYR A 279 -2.03 23.29 -13.72
N LYS A 280 -2.07 24.28 -14.61
CA LYS A 280 -1.05 25.35 -14.71
C LYS A 280 -0.98 26.24 -13.46
N ASN A 281 -2.07 26.36 -12.74
CA ASN A 281 -2.19 27.13 -11.50
C ASN A 281 -2.09 26.26 -10.24
N THR A 282 -1.65 25.02 -10.36
CA THR A 282 -1.51 24.11 -9.23
C THR A 282 -0.05 23.95 -8.85
N ILE A 283 0.23 23.94 -7.56
CA ILE A 283 1.49 23.50 -6.97
C ILE A 283 1.23 22.35 -6.01
N ALA A 284 2.27 21.56 -5.75
CA ALA A 284 2.22 20.47 -4.78
C ALA A 284 3.25 20.71 -3.67
N VAL A 285 2.81 20.61 -2.43
CA VAL A 285 3.67 20.77 -1.26
C VAL A 285 3.46 19.62 -0.29
N THR A 286 4.37 19.47 0.66
CA THR A 286 4.24 18.47 1.73
C THR A 286 2.90 18.65 2.43
N LEU A 287 2.22 17.53 2.69
CA LEU A 287 0.93 17.55 3.41
C LEU A 287 1.10 18.19 4.80
N PRO A 288 0.26 19.15 5.19
CA PRO A 288 0.25 19.68 6.55
C PRO A 288 0.06 18.57 7.60
N THR A 289 0.81 18.65 8.70
CA THR A 289 0.72 17.65 9.76
C THR A 289 -0.45 17.88 10.69
N GLY A 290 -1.16 16.81 11.03
CA GLY A 290 -2.03 16.78 12.20
C GLY A 290 -1.23 16.65 13.51
N LYS A 291 -1.92 16.58 14.64
CA LYS A 291 -1.31 16.54 16.00
C LYS A 291 -0.35 15.35 16.20
N ALA A 292 -0.61 14.23 15.55
CA ALA A 292 0.23 13.03 15.64
C ALA A 292 1.53 13.12 14.81
N ASN A 293 1.67 14.12 13.95
CA ASN A 293 2.77 14.22 12.99
C ASN A 293 2.97 12.93 12.14
N LEU A 294 1.91 12.18 11.94
CA LEU A 294 1.89 10.96 11.13
C LEU A 294 1.75 11.28 9.64
N ARG A 295 2.36 10.44 8.84
CA ARG A 295 2.13 10.35 7.41
C ARG A 295 1.56 8.98 7.12
N LEU A 296 0.38 8.94 6.51
CA LEU A 296 -0.20 7.67 6.12
C LEU A 296 0.36 7.24 4.77
N SER A 297 0.78 5.99 4.69
CA SER A 297 1.21 5.37 3.45
C SER A 297 0.09 4.51 2.87
N ASN A 298 0.05 4.46 1.54
CA ASN A 298 -0.75 3.49 0.79
C ASN A 298 0.24 2.57 0.09
N SER A 299 0.56 1.45 0.74
CA SER A 299 1.54 0.51 0.21
C SER A 299 0.88 -0.62 -0.56
N MET A 300 1.57 -1.02 -1.60
CA MET A 300 1.29 -2.25 -2.34
C MET A 300 2.44 -3.21 -2.09
N ASP A 301 2.10 -4.41 -1.73
CA ASP A 301 3.01 -5.39 -1.19
C ASP A 301 3.06 -6.62 -2.08
N LEU A 302 4.11 -7.41 -1.98
CA LEU A 302 4.19 -8.75 -2.53
C LEU A 302 4.05 -9.78 -1.43
N VAL A 303 3.09 -10.68 -1.57
CA VAL A 303 2.82 -11.78 -0.64
C VAL A 303 3.08 -13.11 -1.30
N VAL A 304 3.43 -14.11 -0.49
CA VAL A 304 3.51 -15.53 -0.91
C VAL A 304 2.40 -16.30 -0.22
N PRO A 305 1.44 -16.88 -0.96
CA PRO A 305 0.40 -17.71 -0.37
C PRO A 305 0.98 -18.93 0.35
N GLN A 306 0.42 -19.30 1.49
CA GLN A 306 0.84 -20.47 2.30
C GLN A 306 0.82 -21.79 1.50
N LYS A 307 -0.01 -21.88 0.46
CA LYS A 307 -0.13 -23.05 -0.41
C LYS A 307 0.65 -22.96 -1.71
N SER A 308 1.58 -22.01 -1.85
CA SER A 308 2.56 -22.02 -2.95
C SER A 308 3.29 -23.35 -2.96
N LYS A 309 3.56 -23.87 -4.16
CA LYS A 309 4.34 -25.10 -4.34
C LYS A 309 5.83 -24.86 -4.37
N ASN A 310 6.24 -23.60 -4.51
CA ASN A 310 7.61 -23.17 -4.69
C ASN A 310 7.95 -22.02 -3.71
N PRO A 311 7.76 -22.20 -2.37
CA PRO A 311 7.83 -21.10 -1.41
C PRO A 311 9.20 -20.41 -1.39
N GLU A 312 10.29 -21.14 -1.46
CA GLU A 312 11.66 -20.58 -1.45
C GLU A 312 11.89 -19.69 -2.68
N GLN A 313 11.61 -20.20 -3.89
CA GLN A 313 11.77 -19.47 -5.14
C GLN A 313 10.79 -18.29 -5.25
N ALA A 314 9.59 -18.43 -4.69
CA ALA A 314 8.59 -17.37 -4.64
C ALA A 314 9.08 -16.20 -3.78
N VAL A 315 9.64 -16.47 -2.60
CA VAL A 315 10.21 -15.42 -1.72
C VAL A 315 11.45 -14.79 -2.38
N GLU A 316 12.31 -15.58 -3.01
CA GLU A 316 13.48 -15.07 -3.74
C GLU A 316 13.06 -14.13 -4.88
N PHE A 317 12.05 -14.51 -5.67
CA PHE A 317 11.50 -13.64 -6.73
C PHE A 317 10.86 -12.38 -6.14
N ALA A 318 10.07 -12.48 -5.09
CA ALA A 318 9.47 -11.32 -4.42
C ALA A 318 10.55 -10.38 -3.85
N ALA A 319 11.62 -10.91 -3.26
CA ALA A 319 12.76 -10.13 -2.80
C ALA A 319 13.55 -9.49 -3.95
N PHE A 320 13.68 -10.16 -5.09
CA PHE A 320 14.26 -9.58 -6.30
C PHE A 320 13.42 -8.40 -6.81
N MET A 321 12.10 -8.58 -6.89
CA MET A 321 11.17 -7.53 -7.31
C MET A 321 11.23 -6.29 -6.41
N THR A 322 11.42 -6.49 -5.10
CA THR A 322 11.39 -5.45 -4.08
C THR A 322 12.79 -4.95 -3.65
N ASN A 323 13.85 -5.36 -4.34
CA ASN A 323 15.19 -4.80 -4.09
C ASN A 323 15.28 -3.33 -4.54
N ALA A 324 16.29 -2.63 -4.06
CA ALA A 324 16.43 -1.19 -4.29
C ALA A 324 16.53 -0.83 -5.79
N GLU A 325 17.27 -1.60 -6.59
CA GLU A 325 17.44 -1.37 -8.04
C GLU A 325 16.10 -1.47 -8.78
N ASN A 326 15.36 -2.55 -8.54
CA ASN A 326 14.11 -2.82 -9.25
C ASN A 326 12.96 -1.94 -8.77
N GLN A 327 12.89 -1.60 -7.48
CA GLN A 327 11.94 -0.60 -6.99
C GLN A 327 12.21 0.78 -7.58
N THR A 328 13.47 1.22 -7.64
CA THR A 328 13.84 2.49 -8.28
C THR A 328 13.42 2.51 -9.74
N ALA A 329 13.70 1.44 -10.48
CA ALA A 329 13.33 1.34 -11.89
C ALA A 329 11.80 1.38 -12.08
N PHE A 330 11.06 0.60 -11.29
CA PHE A 330 9.59 0.61 -11.35
C PHE A 330 9.00 1.96 -10.99
N SER A 331 9.48 2.58 -9.91
CA SER A 331 8.99 3.87 -9.46
C SER A 331 9.18 4.98 -10.51
N LYS A 332 10.27 4.93 -11.27
CA LYS A 332 10.51 5.87 -12.39
C LYS A 332 9.51 5.70 -13.53
N VAL A 333 9.11 4.47 -13.81
CA VAL A 333 8.15 4.16 -14.88
C VAL A 333 6.71 4.40 -14.43
N ALA A 334 6.37 3.99 -13.19
CA ALA A 334 5.02 4.04 -12.65
C ALA A 334 4.68 5.36 -11.93
N ASN A 335 5.68 6.24 -11.72
CA ASN A 335 5.56 7.48 -10.94
C ASN A 335 5.04 7.22 -9.51
N THR A 336 5.52 6.14 -8.89
CA THR A 336 5.26 5.78 -7.49
C THR A 336 6.48 6.10 -6.63
N LEU A 337 6.42 5.82 -5.33
CA LEU A 337 7.57 5.87 -4.45
C LEU A 337 8.02 4.45 -4.07
N PRO A 338 9.33 4.24 -3.89
CA PRO A 338 9.84 2.97 -3.40
C PRO A 338 9.59 2.82 -1.90
N SER A 339 9.48 1.61 -1.42
CA SER A 339 9.48 1.28 0.01
C SER A 339 10.89 1.03 0.55
N SER A 340 11.89 0.93 -0.32
CA SER A 340 13.30 0.70 0.03
C SER A 340 14.01 2.02 0.37
N LYS A 341 14.76 2.04 1.48
CA LYS A 341 15.56 3.19 1.92
C LYS A 341 16.62 3.58 0.90
N ALA A 342 17.32 2.61 0.32
CA ALA A 342 18.38 2.89 -0.64
C ALA A 342 17.84 3.46 -1.97
N SER A 343 16.63 3.11 -2.36
CA SER A 343 16.01 3.61 -3.59
C SER A 343 15.75 5.11 -3.54
N ILE A 344 15.33 5.65 -2.37
CA ILE A 344 14.93 7.06 -2.25
C ILE A 344 16.11 8.03 -2.36
N GLU A 345 17.34 7.54 -2.27
CA GLU A 345 18.57 8.33 -2.46
C GLU A 345 18.79 8.71 -3.93
N ASP A 346 18.10 8.04 -4.88
CA ASP A 346 18.18 8.40 -6.30
C ASP A 346 17.67 9.83 -6.52
N PRO A 347 18.43 10.69 -7.26
CA PRO A 347 18.05 12.07 -7.53
C PRO A 347 16.64 12.24 -8.11
N PHE A 348 16.10 11.22 -8.77
CA PHE A 348 14.73 11.23 -9.28
C PHE A 348 13.70 11.53 -8.20
N PHE A 349 13.93 11.09 -6.94
CA PHE A 349 12.98 11.28 -5.84
C PHE A 349 13.24 12.54 -5.01
N THR A 350 14.43 13.13 -5.10
CA THR A 350 14.87 14.21 -4.22
C THR A 350 15.03 15.55 -4.95
N GLN A 351 15.06 15.54 -6.28
CA GLN A 351 15.23 16.74 -7.09
C GLN A 351 13.98 17.06 -7.90
N SER A 352 13.65 18.35 -7.98
CA SER A 352 12.57 18.86 -8.82
C SER A 352 13.16 19.60 -10.02
N ASP A 353 12.56 19.41 -11.19
CA ASP A 353 12.80 20.19 -12.39
C ASP A 353 11.83 21.38 -12.52
N GLY A 354 11.02 21.64 -11.48
CA GLY A 354 9.99 22.67 -11.45
C GLY A 354 8.66 22.23 -12.07
N SER A 355 8.54 21.00 -12.55
CA SER A 355 7.24 20.44 -12.97
C SER A 355 6.40 20.07 -11.75
N LEU A 356 5.06 20.15 -11.88
CA LEU A 356 4.14 19.77 -10.83
C LEU A 356 4.32 18.29 -10.42
N GLU A 357 4.61 17.43 -11.38
CA GLU A 357 4.90 16.01 -11.17
C GLU A 357 6.14 15.81 -10.28
N ALA A 358 7.21 16.56 -10.55
CA ALA A 358 8.43 16.48 -9.76
C ALA A 358 8.25 17.08 -8.37
N GLU A 359 7.54 18.21 -8.25
CA GLU A 359 7.20 18.80 -6.94
C GLU A 359 6.41 17.85 -6.07
N ALA A 360 5.34 17.25 -6.61
CA ALA A 360 4.50 16.29 -5.87
C ALA A 360 5.28 15.04 -5.45
N LYS A 361 6.14 14.52 -6.31
CA LYS A 361 7.01 13.40 -6.01
C LYS A 361 7.99 13.72 -4.87
N VAL A 362 8.68 14.86 -4.95
CA VAL A 362 9.61 15.31 -3.91
C VAL A 362 8.88 15.56 -2.59
N ALA A 363 7.73 16.23 -2.60
CA ALA A 363 6.92 16.47 -1.41
C ALA A 363 6.45 15.15 -0.75
N SER A 364 6.05 14.16 -1.57
CA SER A 364 5.67 12.83 -1.08
C SER A 364 6.87 12.07 -0.52
N SER A 365 8.02 12.10 -1.19
CA SER A 365 9.23 11.39 -0.76
C SER A 365 9.77 11.87 0.59
N GLN A 366 9.68 13.17 0.88
CA GLN A 366 10.07 13.78 2.15
C GLN A 366 9.25 13.29 3.35
N SER A 367 8.17 12.58 3.10
CA SER A 367 7.26 12.06 4.11
C SER A 367 7.45 10.57 4.41
N LEU A 368 8.28 9.86 3.65
CA LEU A 368 8.38 8.40 3.73
C LEU A 368 9.02 7.88 5.02
N ASP A 369 9.94 8.61 5.61
CA ASP A 369 10.58 8.23 6.89
C ASP A 369 9.60 8.23 8.07
N LYS A 370 8.47 8.95 7.93
CA LYS A 370 7.38 9.04 8.91
C LYS A 370 6.12 8.30 8.46
N ALA A 371 6.20 7.63 7.30
CA ALA A 371 5.06 6.94 6.73
C ALA A 371 4.74 5.66 7.51
N THR A 372 3.47 5.45 7.79
CA THR A 372 2.96 4.26 8.48
C THR A 372 1.53 3.96 8.06
N ASP A 373 1.11 2.74 8.28
CA ASP A 373 -0.30 2.37 8.26
C ASP A 373 -0.85 2.40 9.70
N TYR A 374 -2.08 2.84 9.88
CA TYR A 374 -2.71 3.02 11.19
C TYR A 374 -3.53 1.80 11.65
N MET A 375 -3.78 0.84 10.76
CA MET A 375 -4.54 -0.39 11.06
C MET A 375 -3.67 -1.64 11.01
N VAL A 376 -2.40 -1.49 11.32
CA VAL A 376 -1.40 -2.56 11.29
C VAL A 376 -1.79 -3.72 12.19
N GLY A 377 -1.81 -4.92 11.61
CA GLY A 377 -2.01 -6.17 12.34
C GLY A 377 -3.35 -6.26 13.09
N VAL A 378 -4.39 -5.61 12.58
CA VAL A 378 -5.73 -5.67 13.15
C VAL A 378 -6.57 -6.65 12.34
N PRO A 379 -7.02 -7.77 12.92
CA PRO A 379 -8.04 -8.61 12.30
C PRO A 379 -9.31 -7.79 12.03
N ASN A 380 -9.97 -8.04 10.89
CA ASN A 380 -11.21 -7.34 10.51
C ASN A 380 -11.08 -5.80 10.42
N ALA A 381 -9.86 -5.29 10.10
CA ALA A 381 -9.60 -3.85 9.94
C ALA A 381 -10.59 -3.17 8.99
N GLY A 382 -10.95 -3.83 7.89
CA GLY A 382 -11.94 -3.33 6.93
C GLY A 382 -13.34 -3.10 7.53
N ASP A 383 -13.79 -4.01 8.40
CA ASP A 383 -15.09 -3.88 9.07
C ASP A 383 -15.07 -2.75 10.10
N ILE A 384 -13.96 -2.61 10.85
CA ILE A 384 -13.75 -1.51 11.79
C ILE A 384 -13.72 -0.16 11.07
N ASN A 385 -12.96 -0.07 9.96
CA ASN A 385 -12.90 1.14 9.13
C ASN A 385 -14.29 1.51 8.59
N SER A 386 -15.05 0.52 8.15
CA SER A 386 -16.42 0.71 7.65
C SER A 386 -17.38 1.19 8.75
N ALA A 387 -17.26 0.67 9.97
CA ALA A 387 -18.07 1.12 11.11
C ALA A 387 -17.79 2.59 11.46
N LEU A 388 -16.50 2.97 11.50
CA LEU A 388 -16.10 4.36 11.75
C LEU A 388 -16.56 5.32 10.65
N ALA A 389 -16.40 4.93 9.38
CA ALA A 389 -16.85 5.74 8.24
C ALA A 389 -18.37 5.97 8.27
N ARG A 390 -19.16 4.94 8.54
CA ARG A 390 -20.62 5.07 8.72
C ARG A 390 -20.96 6.00 9.88
N GLY A 391 -20.28 5.88 11.02
CA GLY A 391 -20.48 6.78 12.16
C GLY A 391 -20.23 8.23 11.80
N LEU A 392 -19.12 8.54 11.13
CA LEU A 392 -18.81 9.87 10.63
C LEU A 392 -19.88 10.38 9.66
N GLN A 393 -20.34 9.54 8.75
CA GLN A 393 -21.40 9.89 7.80
C GLN A 393 -22.72 10.21 8.50
N GLU A 394 -23.14 9.41 9.48
CA GLU A 394 -24.35 9.67 10.26
C GLU A 394 -24.28 11.01 11.00
N ILE A 395 -23.13 11.32 11.60
CA ILE A 395 -22.96 12.60 12.33
C ILE A 395 -22.91 13.78 11.35
N LEU A 396 -22.04 13.74 10.36
CA LEU A 396 -21.71 14.90 9.54
C LEU A 396 -22.72 15.15 8.42
N MET A 397 -23.28 14.09 7.84
CA MET A 397 -24.25 14.21 6.75
C MET A 397 -25.69 14.23 7.26
N ASN A 398 -26.03 13.34 8.20
CA ASN A 398 -27.40 13.13 8.66
C ASN A 398 -27.72 13.90 9.97
N GLY A 399 -26.71 14.49 10.62
CA GLY A 399 -26.91 15.33 11.82
C GLY A 399 -27.15 14.55 13.11
N ALA A 400 -26.72 13.28 13.16
CA ALA A 400 -26.81 12.46 14.36
C ALA A 400 -26.00 13.08 15.52
N ASP A 401 -26.38 12.77 16.75
CA ASP A 401 -25.63 13.18 17.94
C ASP A 401 -24.24 12.54 17.96
N ILE A 402 -23.20 13.35 18.19
CA ILE A 402 -21.81 12.91 18.13
C ILE A 402 -21.56 11.82 19.17
N LYS A 403 -21.93 12.09 20.43
CA LYS A 403 -21.61 11.20 21.54
C LYS A 403 -22.37 9.89 21.47
N GLU A 404 -23.67 9.96 21.17
CA GLU A 404 -24.51 8.75 21.02
C GLU A 404 -24.02 7.88 19.88
N THR A 405 -23.62 8.49 18.74
CA THR A 405 -23.10 7.76 17.59
C THR A 405 -21.73 7.15 17.88
N LEU A 406 -20.81 7.90 18.52
CA LEU A 406 -19.51 7.35 18.90
C LEU A 406 -19.65 6.17 19.87
N ASN A 407 -20.55 6.26 20.86
CA ASN A 407 -20.83 5.14 21.77
C ASN A 407 -21.37 3.89 21.02
N ALA A 408 -22.22 4.09 20.01
CA ALA A 408 -22.75 3.00 19.22
C ALA A 408 -21.65 2.33 18.36
N VAL A 409 -20.82 3.14 17.71
CA VAL A 409 -19.68 2.66 16.89
C VAL A 409 -18.62 1.98 17.76
N GLU A 410 -18.31 2.50 18.94
CA GLU A 410 -17.41 1.87 19.91
C GLU A 410 -17.88 0.46 20.28
N LYS A 411 -19.17 0.32 20.57
CA LYS A 411 -19.76 -0.98 20.88
C LYS A 411 -19.67 -1.94 19.69
N GLU A 412 -19.93 -1.46 18.47
CA GLU A 412 -19.82 -2.25 17.24
C GLU A 412 -18.38 -2.71 17.01
N VAL A 413 -17.41 -1.80 17.13
CA VAL A 413 -15.97 -2.13 16.96
C VAL A 413 -15.52 -3.17 17.99
N ASN A 414 -15.92 -3.02 19.26
CA ASN A 414 -15.62 -4.02 20.29
C ASN A 414 -16.29 -5.38 20.00
N GLN A 415 -17.46 -5.42 19.36
CA GLN A 415 -18.07 -6.66 18.90
C GLN A 415 -17.29 -7.29 17.74
N ILE A 416 -16.83 -6.51 16.77
CA ILE A 416 -16.01 -6.99 15.66
C ILE A 416 -14.71 -7.63 16.19
N LEU A 417 -14.03 -6.98 17.13
CA LEU A 417 -12.80 -7.48 17.75
C LEU A 417 -13.00 -8.81 18.50
N ASN A 418 -14.17 -9.04 19.06
CA ASN A 418 -14.49 -10.25 19.82
C ASN A 418 -15.03 -11.41 18.96
N GLN A 419 -15.24 -11.24 17.65
CA GLN A 419 -15.76 -12.30 16.77
C GLN A 419 -14.73 -13.36 16.41
N ASP A 420 -13.44 -13.05 16.54
CA ASP A 420 -12.31 -13.93 16.17
C ASP A 420 -11.49 -14.41 17.40
N SER A 421 -11.96 -14.14 18.64
CA SER A 421 -11.31 -14.55 19.89
C SER A 421 -11.80 -15.93 20.41
#